data_a19444ca83f09e79215875508b8117d0
#
_entry.id   a19444ca83f09e79215875508b8117d0
#
_cell.length_a   1.000
_cell.length_b   1.000
_cell.length_c   1.000
_cell.angle_alpha   90.00
_cell.angle_beta   90.00
_cell.angle_gamma   90.00
#
_symmetry.space_group_name_H-M   'P 1'
#
loop_
_entity.id
_entity.type
_entity.pdbx_description
1 polymer ?
#
loop_
_entity_poly.entity_id
_entity_poly.type
_entity_poly.pdbx_seq_one_letter_code
_entity_poly.pdbx_strand_id
1 'polypeptide(L)'
;MDLKIPPYSEEAEVSVVGAMLLSKEAINVVTESLETKDFYIEPHRMIYEAILALDARNEPSDMITVSEELKRQGNLEAAGGIEYLANVTSSVAAVSNTKYYCDIIKEKSTLRKLIDAADAILAMGYSKEATAIQVMESAEDSIFKINEASNKKGLVHLKEVLVESFKEMEKRANNPDSLTGVTTGFLDLDRKLSGLQKADLILLAARPSMGKTALMVNMATNAADKGKAKVAVFSLEMSKHQLTQRIISSYTHIDLTKIISGKLNDDEWTRVISAMPIISALDIEIDDTPGITPVEIKAKCRRLKMERGLDLVVIDYLQLMEVGGSNESRQQEISKISRALKGLAKDLEVPIVALSQLSRAPEMRSDHRPILSDLRESGAIEQDADVVMFLYRDEYYNKEQSEEPNVGEVIISKHRNGPTGTVKLVFRGEYTKFFDMERGN
;
A
#
# COMPACT_ATOMS: atom_id res chain seq x y z
N MET A 1 -30.90 25.50 21.80
CA MET A 1 -30.04 24.52 21.10
C MET A 1 -30.71 23.20 21.28
N ASP A 2 -31.24 22.64 20.20
CA ASP A 2 -31.77 21.27 20.25
C ASP A 2 -30.61 20.33 20.62
N LEU A 3 -30.78 19.55 21.68
CA LEU A 3 -29.87 18.48 22.06
C LEU A 3 -29.79 17.51 20.89
N LYS A 4 -28.70 17.54 20.14
CA LYS A 4 -28.48 16.58 19.03
C LYS A 4 -28.20 15.22 19.66
N ILE A 5 -29.17 14.32 19.61
CA ILE A 5 -29.03 12.93 20.04
C ILE A 5 -28.12 12.21 19.03
N PRO A 6 -27.04 11.53 19.46
CA PRO A 6 -26.19 10.75 18.55
C PRO A 6 -27.00 9.70 17.77
N PRO A 7 -26.64 9.38 16.50
CA PRO A 7 -27.36 8.40 15.69
C PRO A 7 -27.35 6.99 16.32
N TYR A 8 -28.51 6.38 16.51
CA TYR A 8 -28.69 4.99 16.95
C TYR A 8 -30.00 4.41 16.39
N SER A 9 -30.20 3.11 16.53
CA SER A 9 -31.48 2.44 16.25
C SER A 9 -31.73 1.45 17.35
N GLU A 10 -32.69 1.77 18.24
CA GLU A 10 -33.06 0.91 19.37
C GLU A 10 -33.64 -0.43 18.90
N GLU A 11 -34.49 -0.38 17.85
CA GLU A 11 -35.12 -1.60 17.32
C GLU A 11 -34.07 -2.57 16.74
N ALA A 12 -33.03 -2.04 16.07
CA ALA A 12 -31.97 -2.88 15.53
C ALA A 12 -31.12 -3.49 16.66
N GLU A 13 -30.75 -2.68 17.69
CA GLU A 13 -29.99 -3.19 18.84
C GLU A 13 -30.75 -4.24 19.63
N VAL A 14 -32.04 -4.01 19.94
CA VAL A 14 -32.93 -4.99 20.61
C VAL A 14 -32.99 -6.27 19.78
N SER A 15 -33.19 -6.16 18.46
CA SER A 15 -33.29 -7.33 17.59
C SER A 15 -32.01 -8.14 17.54
N VAL A 16 -30.83 -7.47 17.52
CA VAL A 16 -29.51 -8.15 17.49
C VAL A 16 -29.25 -8.84 18.81
N VAL A 17 -29.42 -8.17 19.96
CA VAL A 17 -29.18 -8.73 21.28
C VAL A 17 -30.15 -9.88 21.55
N GLY A 18 -31.41 -9.71 21.19
CA GLY A 18 -32.42 -10.78 21.36
C GLY A 18 -32.14 -12.01 20.47
N ALA A 19 -31.66 -11.80 19.22
CA ALA A 19 -31.27 -12.91 18.35
C ALA A 19 -30.08 -13.70 18.92
N MET A 20 -29.10 -13.03 19.57
CA MET A 20 -27.98 -13.67 20.24
C MET A 20 -28.43 -14.54 21.44
N LEU A 21 -29.48 -14.14 22.16
CA LEU A 21 -30.06 -14.93 23.26
C LEU A 21 -30.83 -16.15 22.76
N LEU A 22 -31.22 -16.20 21.48
CA LEU A 22 -32.03 -17.27 20.88
C LEU A 22 -31.22 -18.26 20.03
N SER A 23 -30.07 -17.84 19.48
CA SER A 23 -29.32 -18.65 18.51
C SER A 23 -27.82 -18.45 18.60
N LYS A 24 -27.08 -19.55 18.67
CA LYS A 24 -25.62 -19.56 18.62
C LYS A 24 -25.09 -19.08 17.27
N GLU A 25 -25.80 -19.33 16.16
CA GLU A 25 -25.43 -18.83 14.83
C GLU A 25 -25.53 -17.32 14.80
N ALA A 26 -26.51 -16.71 15.46
CA ALA A 26 -26.62 -15.25 15.56
C ALA A 26 -25.44 -14.66 16.33
N ILE A 27 -24.94 -15.33 17.38
CA ILE A 27 -23.72 -14.88 18.10
C ILE A 27 -22.55 -14.79 17.14
N ASN A 28 -22.30 -15.80 16.30
CA ASN A 28 -21.21 -15.79 15.32
C ASN A 28 -21.34 -14.62 14.32
N VAL A 29 -22.53 -14.41 13.75
CA VAL A 29 -22.80 -13.33 12.79
C VAL A 29 -22.57 -11.95 13.43
N VAL A 30 -22.99 -11.78 14.68
CA VAL A 30 -22.87 -10.50 15.39
C VAL A 30 -21.42 -10.21 15.76
N THR A 31 -20.69 -11.19 16.29
CA THR A 31 -19.28 -11.05 16.70
C THR A 31 -18.35 -10.79 15.52
N GLU A 32 -18.68 -11.31 14.33
CA GLU A 32 -17.94 -10.98 13.10
C GLU A 32 -18.20 -9.53 12.62
N SER A 33 -19.36 -8.96 12.94
CA SER A 33 -19.83 -7.69 12.38
C SER A 33 -19.69 -6.50 13.31
N LEU A 34 -19.89 -6.70 14.62
CA LEU A 34 -20.02 -5.64 15.63
C LEU A 34 -19.03 -5.83 16.78
N GLU A 35 -18.58 -4.72 17.31
CA GLU A 35 -17.82 -4.62 18.57
C GLU A 35 -18.72 -4.00 19.65
N THR A 36 -18.41 -4.21 20.95
CA THR A 36 -19.16 -3.63 22.09
C THR A 36 -19.44 -2.13 21.92
N LYS A 37 -18.45 -1.38 21.39
CA LYS A 37 -18.54 0.07 21.14
C LYS A 37 -19.54 0.46 20.05
N ASP A 38 -19.97 -0.47 19.22
CA ASP A 38 -20.92 -0.21 18.14
C ASP A 38 -22.36 -0.06 18.66
N PHE A 39 -22.67 -0.61 19.84
CA PHE A 39 -23.95 -0.39 20.52
C PHE A 39 -23.98 0.98 21.20
N TYR A 40 -25.11 1.67 21.10
CA TYR A 40 -25.33 2.97 21.74
C TYR A 40 -25.92 2.83 23.13
N ILE A 41 -26.87 1.90 23.28
CA ILE A 41 -27.65 1.69 24.51
C ILE A 41 -26.81 0.89 25.50
N GLU A 42 -26.54 1.45 26.67
CA GLU A 42 -25.64 0.88 27.67
C GLU A 42 -26.11 -0.53 28.18
N PRO A 43 -27.37 -0.78 28.47
CA PRO A 43 -27.89 -2.12 28.73
C PRO A 43 -27.52 -3.15 27.65
N HIS A 44 -27.60 -2.79 26.37
CA HIS A 44 -27.25 -3.68 25.26
C HIS A 44 -25.77 -4.01 25.23
N ARG A 45 -24.89 -3.04 25.54
CA ARG A 45 -23.45 -3.29 25.68
C ARG A 45 -23.15 -4.31 26.77
N MET A 46 -23.77 -4.14 27.94
CA MET A 46 -23.59 -5.05 29.07
C MET A 46 -24.05 -6.46 28.73
N ILE A 47 -25.23 -6.62 28.09
CA ILE A 47 -25.74 -7.91 27.65
C ILE A 47 -24.83 -8.55 26.62
N TYR A 48 -24.36 -7.77 25.64
CA TYR A 48 -23.42 -8.23 24.61
C TYR A 48 -22.11 -8.73 25.24
N GLU A 49 -21.53 -8.01 26.19
CA GLU A 49 -20.29 -8.39 26.89
C GLU A 49 -20.50 -9.67 27.71
N ALA A 50 -21.65 -9.83 28.38
CA ALA A 50 -21.97 -11.05 29.10
C ALA A 50 -22.09 -12.26 28.16
N ILE A 51 -22.71 -12.09 26.98
CA ILE A 51 -22.81 -13.14 25.96
C ILE A 51 -21.40 -13.52 25.46
N LEU A 52 -20.54 -12.55 25.16
CA LEU A 52 -19.16 -12.81 24.74
C LEU A 52 -18.37 -13.57 25.82
N ALA A 53 -18.54 -13.21 27.08
CA ALA A 53 -17.88 -13.90 28.20
C ALA A 53 -18.30 -15.36 28.33
N LEU A 54 -19.58 -15.66 28.08
CA LEU A 54 -20.12 -17.03 28.07
C LEU A 54 -19.60 -17.81 26.85
N ASP A 55 -19.66 -17.22 25.67
CA ASP A 55 -19.19 -17.86 24.42
C ASP A 55 -17.69 -18.18 24.49
N ALA A 56 -16.85 -17.29 25.06
CA ALA A 56 -15.43 -17.54 25.28
C ALA A 56 -15.15 -18.76 26.20
N ARG A 57 -16.10 -19.10 27.08
CA ARG A 57 -16.03 -20.30 27.93
C ARG A 57 -16.75 -21.51 27.33
N ASN A 58 -17.28 -21.38 26.09
CA ASN A 58 -18.14 -22.38 25.45
C ASN A 58 -19.38 -22.75 26.28
N GLU A 59 -19.91 -21.82 27.06
CA GLU A 59 -21.14 -21.97 27.85
C GLU A 59 -22.34 -21.52 26.99
N PRO A 60 -23.56 -22.10 27.22
CA PRO A 60 -24.77 -21.64 26.55
C PRO A 60 -25.05 -20.17 26.88
N SER A 61 -25.53 -19.40 25.89
CA SER A 61 -25.81 -17.98 26.05
C SER A 61 -27.32 -17.71 25.89
N ASP A 62 -28.12 -18.35 26.71
CA ASP A 62 -29.56 -18.10 26.80
C ASP A 62 -29.89 -17.06 27.88
N MET A 63 -31.18 -16.72 27.98
CA MET A 63 -31.65 -15.72 28.94
C MET A 63 -31.24 -16.05 30.39
N ILE A 64 -31.24 -17.33 30.77
CA ILE A 64 -30.95 -17.75 32.15
C ILE A 64 -29.46 -17.60 32.45
N THR A 65 -28.61 -18.13 31.57
CA THR A 65 -27.16 -18.10 31.73
C THR A 65 -26.61 -16.66 31.64
N VAL A 66 -27.16 -15.85 30.75
CA VAL A 66 -26.77 -14.42 30.61
C VAL A 66 -27.21 -13.61 31.84
N SER A 67 -28.42 -13.90 32.42
CA SER A 67 -28.83 -13.22 33.65
C SER A 67 -27.93 -13.55 34.84
N GLU A 68 -27.49 -14.82 34.97
CA GLU A 68 -26.55 -15.23 36.04
C GLU A 68 -25.15 -14.63 35.80
N GLU A 69 -24.69 -14.53 34.54
CA GLU A 69 -23.42 -13.87 34.23
C GLU A 69 -23.45 -12.38 34.55
N LEU A 70 -24.51 -11.68 34.17
CA LEU A 70 -24.72 -10.26 34.51
C LEU A 70 -24.81 -10.06 36.05
N LYS A 71 -25.45 -10.97 36.77
CA LYS A 71 -25.49 -10.93 38.22
C LYS A 71 -24.12 -11.15 38.85
N ARG A 72 -23.31 -12.07 38.29
CA ARG A 72 -21.93 -12.33 38.72
C ARG A 72 -21.06 -11.09 38.50
N GLN A 73 -21.29 -10.33 37.43
CA GLN A 73 -20.60 -9.07 37.11
C GLN A 73 -21.12 -7.86 37.90
N GLY A 74 -22.25 -8.01 38.64
CA GLY A 74 -22.89 -6.91 39.36
C GLY A 74 -23.69 -5.96 38.47
N ASN A 75 -23.98 -6.34 37.24
CA ASN A 75 -24.55 -5.46 36.20
C ASN A 75 -26.02 -5.79 35.86
N LEU A 76 -26.65 -6.79 36.50
CA LEU A 76 -28.00 -7.25 36.12
C LEU A 76 -29.05 -6.12 36.17
N GLU A 77 -29.07 -5.33 37.25
CA GLU A 77 -30.04 -4.24 37.39
C GLU A 77 -29.76 -3.11 36.38
N ALA A 78 -28.48 -2.78 36.13
CA ALA A 78 -28.07 -1.78 35.16
C ALA A 78 -28.38 -2.20 33.71
N ALA A 79 -28.37 -3.51 33.44
CA ALA A 79 -28.78 -4.09 32.15
C ALA A 79 -30.32 -4.17 31.97
N GLY A 80 -31.10 -3.67 32.93
CA GLY A 80 -32.58 -3.65 32.92
C GLY A 80 -33.26 -4.84 33.58
N GLY A 81 -32.50 -5.70 34.26
CA GLY A 81 -33.05 -6.86 35.00
C GLY A 81 -33.53 -8.00 34.10
N ILE A 82 -34.08 -9.03 34.74
CA ILE A 82 -34.59 -10.24 34.06
C ILE A 82 -35.78 -9.89 33.15
N GLU A 83 -36.62 -8.95 33.54
CA GLU A 83 -37.80 -8.51 32.77
C GLU A 83 -37.39 -7.89 31.44
N TYR A 84 -36.32 -7.08 31.42
CA TYR A 84 -35.79 -6.50 30.20
C TYR A 84 -35.23 -7.57 29.26
N LEU A 85 -34.47 -8.55 29.77
CA LEU A 85 -33.98 -9.67 28.98
C LEU A 85 -35.12 -10.46 28.32
N ALA A 86 -36.21 -10.70 29.07
CA ALA A 86 -37.39 -11.38 28.54
C ALA A 86 -38.07 -10.55 27.42
N ASN A 87 -38.18 -9.22 27.61
CA ASN A 87 -38.72 -8.31 26.59
C ASN A 87 -37.89 -8.30 25.35
N VAL A 88 -36.57 -8.18 25.46
CA VAL A 88 -35.62 -8.20 24.32
C VAL A 88 -35.73 -9.51 23.56
N THR A 89 -35.81 -10.66 24.28
CA THR A 89 -35.94 -11.98 23.65
C THR A 89 -37.25 -12.12 22.87
N SER A 90 -38.34 -11.61 23.45
CA SER A 90 -39.69 -11.69 22.82
C SER A 90 -39.89 -10.72 21.66
N SER A 91 -39.08 -9.68 21.55
CA SER A 91 -39.16 -8.66 20.51
C SER A 91 -38.49 -9.04 19.18
N VAL A 92 -37.83 -10.19 19.11
CA VAL A 92 -37.14 -10.68 17.91
C VAL A 92 -38.14 -11.12 16.84
N ALA A 93 -38.22 -10.38 15.74
CA ALA A 93 -39.15 -10.73 14.65
C ALA A 93 -38.65 -11.91 13.80
N ALA A 94 -37.35 -11.97 13.51
CA ALA A 94 -36.73 -13.07 12.76
C ALA A 94 -35.21 -13.10 12.98
N VAL A 95 -34.70 -14.21 13.48
CA VAL A 95 -33.26 -14.44 13.69
C VAL A 95 -32.47 -14.42 12.35
N SER A 96 -33.14 -14.82 11.26
CA SER A 96 -32.51 -14.80 9.91
C SER A 96 -32.07 -13.43 9.45
N ASN A 97 -32.61 -12.35 9.99
CA ASN A 97 -32.33 -10.97 9.59
C ASN A 97 -31.21 -10.30 10.42
N THR A 98 -30.56 -11.06 11.31
CA THR A 98 -29.53 -10.55 12.24
C THR A 98 -28.45 -9.76 11.49
N LYS A 99 -27.96 -10.25 10.34
CA LYS A 99 -26.94 -9.56 9.54
C LYS A 99 -27.39 -8.16 9.09
N TYR A 100 -28.64 -8.02 8.63
CA TYR A 100 -29.20 -6.74 8.21
C TYR A 100 -29.26 -5.74 9.38
N TYR A 101 -29.66 -6.20 10.57
CA TYR A 101 -29.69 -5.34 11.76
C TYR A 101 -28.27 -4.96 12.23
N CYS A 102 -27.29 -5.86 12.09
CA CYS A 102 -25.89 -5.52 12.32
C CYS A 102 -25.39 -4.40 11.40
N ASP A 103 -25.76 -4.44 10.13
CA ASP A 103 -25.38 -3.41 9.16
C ASP A 103 -25.98 -2.03 9.52
N ILE A 104 -27.23 -1.98 10.02
CA ILE A 104 -27.85 -0.76 10.54
C ILE A 104 -27.07 -0.21 11.75
N ILE A 105 -26.76 -1.07 12.74
CA ILE A 105 -25.99 -0.66 13.93
C ILE A 105 -24.62 -0.14 13.52
N LYS A 106 -23.95 -0.82 12.58
CA LYS A 106 -22.63 -0.43 12.07
C LYS A 106 -22.65 0.92 11.39
N GLU A 107 -23.68 1.20 10.58
CA GLU A 107 -23.88 2.52 9.96
C GLU A 107 -24.03 3.62 11.01
N LYS A 108 -24.89 3.42 12.02
CA LYS A 108 -25.11 4.39 13.09
C LYS A 108 -23.85 4.59 13.94
N SER A 109 -23.13 3.52 14.25
CA SER A 109 -21.84 3.59 14.93
C SER A 109 -20.81 4.37 14.14
N THR A 110 -20.72 4.17 12.81
CA THR A 110 -19.84 4.92 11.92
C THR A 110 -20.16 6.40 11.95
N LEU A 111 -21.45 6.76 11.92
CA LEU A 111 -21.87 8.17 12.04
C LEU A 111 -21.46 8.78 13.38
N ARG A 112 -21.57 8.05 14.50
CA ARG A 112 -21.09 8.53 15.81
C ARG A 112 -19.59 8.77 15.82
N LYS A 113 -18.81 7.81 15.29
CA LYS A 113 -17.35 7.95 15.17
C LYS A 113 -16.95 9.16 14.32
N LEU A 114 -17.72 9.47 13.27
CA LEU A 114 -17.50 10.67 12.45
C LEU A 114 -17.84 11.95 13.22
N ILE A 115 -18.89 11.95 14.05
CA ILE A 115 -19.25 13.07 14.93
C ILE A 115 -18.14 13.32 15.96
N ASP A 116 -17.68 12.25 16.64
CA ASP A 116 -16.61 12.32 17.63
C ASP A 116 -15.30 12.85 17.01
N ALA A 117 -14.96 12.41 15.79
CA ALA A 117 -13.82 12.90 15.05
C ALA A 117 -13.96 14.39 14.70
N ALA A 118 -15.14 14.82 14.25
CA ALA A 118 -15.42 16.21 13.92
C ALA A 118 -15.30 17.10 15.17
N ASP A 119 -15.82 16.66 16.33
CA ASP A 119 -15.71 17.38 17.60
C ASP A 119 -14.25 17.47 18.07
N ALA A 120 -13.44 16.41 17.90
CA ALA A 120 -12.02 16.42 18.19
C ALA A 120 -11.26 17.41 17.27
N ILE A 121 -11.54 17.41 15.98
CA ILE A 121 -10.96 18.34 14.99
C ILE A 121 -11.35 19.78 15.36
N LEU A 122 -12.60 20.02 15.72
CA LEU A 122 -13.10 21.33 16.15
C LEU A 122 -12.34 21.83 17.39
N ALA A 123 -12.20 20.96 18.41
CA ALA A 123 -11.47 21.29 19.65
C ALA A 123 -10.00 21.63 19.36
N MET A 124 -9.33 20.87 18.48
CA MET A 124 -7.95 21.15 18.07
C MET A 124 -7.83 22.46 17.28
N GLY A 125 -8.79 22.78 16.42
CA GLY A 125 -8.81 24.03 15.66
C GLY A 125 -8.94 25.28 16.51
N TYR A 126 -9.56 25.18 17.70
CA TYR A 126 -9.60 26.26 18.69
C TYR A 126 -8.40 26.30 19.64
N SER A 127 -7.54 25.27 19.60
CA SER A 127 -6.32 25.25 20.41
C SER A 127 -5.30 26.29 19.91
N LYS A 128 -4.69 27.05 20.81
CA LYS A 128 -3.63 28.01 20.48
C LYS A 128 -2.26 27.31 20.23
N GLU A 129 -2.14 26.06 20.56
CA GLU A 129 -0.88 25.29 20.49
C GLU A 129 -0.74 24.50 19.20
N ALA A 130 -1.85 24.19 18.50
CA ALA A 130 -1.84 23.40 17.30
C ALA A 130 -1.65 24.27 16.03
N THR A 131 -0.76 23.84 15.15
CA THR A 131 -0.62 24.45 13.82
C THR A 131 -1.69 23.91 12.85
N ALA A 132 -2.02 24.69 11.82
CA ALA A 132 -2.99 24.25 10.80
C ALA A 132 -2.60 22.90 10.18
N ILE A 133 -1.30 22.66 9.94
CA ILE A 133 -0.79 21.40 9.39
C ILE A 133 -1.09 20.24 10.34
N GLN A 134 -0.79 20.37 11.62
CA GLN A 134 -1.07 19.33 12.63
C GLN A 134 -2.56 19.00 12.76
N VAL A 135 -3.42 20.02 12.67
CA VAL A 135 -4.88 19.80 12.69
C VAL A 135 -5.35 19.05 11.46
N MET A 136 -4.83 19.40 10.28
CA MET A 136 -5.15 18.69 9.02
C MET A 136 -4.68 17.24 9.06
N GLU A 137 -3.45 16.96 9.47
CA GLU A 137 -2.92 15.59 9.59
C GLU A 137 -3.75 14.74 10.56
N SER A 138 -4.11 15.30 11.71
CA SER A 138 -4.96 14.59 12.70
C SER A 138 -6.37 14.35 12.19
N ALA A 139 -6.93 15.27 11.40
CA ALA A 139 -8.24 15.11 10.78
C ALA A 139 -8.22 13.99 9.74
N GLU A 140 -7.22 13.97 8.86
CA GLU A 140 -7.04 12.93 7.85
C GLU A 140 -6.86 11.55 8.50
N ASP A 141 -6.02 11.44 9.54
CA ASP A 141 -5.77 10.18 10.27
C ASP A 141 -7.05 9.67 10.97
N SER A 142 -7.83 10.56 11.57
CA SER A 142 -9.07 10.20 12.26
C SER A 142 -10.13 9.67 11.30
N ILE A 143 -10.38 10.36 10.19
CA ILE A 143 -11.32 9.93 9.15
C ILE A 143 -10.86 8.61 8.53
N PHE A 144 -9.55 8.48 8.33
CA PHE A 144 -8.95 7.28 7.78
C PHE A 144 -9.17 6.05 8.68
N LYS A 145 -8.91 6.16 9.99
CA LYS A 145 -9.14 5.06 10.95
C LYS A 145 -10.59 4.60 10.97
N ILE A 146 -11.54 5.51 10.80
CA ILE A 146 -12.97 5.18 10.72
C ILE A 146 -13.25 4.35 9.45
N ASN A 147 -12.68 4.76 8.32
CA ASN A 147 -12.86 4.04 7.04
C ASN A 147 -12.20 2.65 7.07
N GLU A 148 -10.99 2.54 7.62
CA GLU A 148 -10.29 1.26 7.78
C GLU A 148 -11.05 0.29 8.70
N ALA A 149 -11.59 0.77 9.81
CA ALA A 149 -12.42 -0.02 10.72
C ALA A 149 -13.72 -0.50 10.07
N SER A 150 -14.28 0.29 9.14
CA SER A 150 -15.48 -0.11 8.38
C SER A 150 -15.18 -1.16 7.31
N ASN A 151 -13.93 -1.23 6.81
CA ASN A 151 -13.49 -2.11 5.72
C ASN A 151 -12.71 -3.35 6.20
N LYS A 152 -12.69 -3.67 7.49
CA LYS A 152 -12.10 -4.93 7.97
C LYS A 152 -12.87 -6.09 7.33
N LYS A 153 -12.33 -6.59 6.19
CA LYS A 153 -12.77 -7.86 5.60
C LYS A 153 -12.44 -8.96 6.62
N GLY A 154 -13.43 -9.65 7.11
CA GLY A 154 -13.26 -10.87 7.92
C GLY A 154 -12.57 -11.99 7.13
N LEU A 155 -12.52 -13.19 7.71
CA LEU A 155 -12.08 -14.37 6.97
C LEU A 155 -13.04 -14.61 5.80
N VAL A 156 -12.46 -14.77 4.60
CA VAL A 156 -13.22 -15.05 3.37
C VAL A 156 -13.20 -16.55 3.12
N HIS A 157 -14.35 -17.15 2.85
CA HIS A 157 -14.42 -18.57 2.58
C HIS A 157 -13.72 -18.90 1.26
N LEU A 158 -12.91 -19.96 1.23
CA LEU A 158 -12.13 -20.38 0.06
C LEU A 158 -12.98 -20.50 -1.22
N LYS A 159 -14.24 -20.89 -1.11
CA LYS A 159 -15.18 -21.01 -2.23
C LYS A 159 -15.37 -19.68 -2.98
N GLU A 160 -15.43 -18.55 -2.26
CA GLU A 160 -15.62 -17.23 -2.86
C GLU A 160 -14.34 -16.80 -3.61
N VAL A 161 -13.19 -17.02 -2.98
CA VAL A 161 -11.87 -16.72 -3.60
C VAL A 161 -11.62 -17.58 -4.83
N LEU A 162 -12.05 -18.87 -4.81
CA LEU A 162 -11.92 -19.76 -5.95
C LEU A 162 -12.66 -19.27 -7.19
N VAL A 163 -13.90 -18.76 -7.02
CA VAL A 163 -14.68 -18.23 -8.14
C VAL A 163 -14.00 -17.02 -8.78
N GLU A 164 -13.44 -16.13 -7.96
CA GLU A 164 -12.72 -14.95 -8.43
C GLU A 164 -11.42 -15.34 -9.14
N SER A 165 -10.63 -16.22 -8.50
CA SER A 165 -9.38 -16.74 -9.09
C SER A 165 -9.60 -17.46 -10.42
N PHE A 166 -10.69 -18.24 -10.54
CA PHE A 166 -11.02 -18.93 -11.79
C PHE A 166 -11.36 -17.94 -12.91
N LYS A 167 -12.12 -16.87 -12.63
CA LYS A 167 -12.40 -15.83 -13.62
C LYS A 167 -11.13 -15.11 -14.09
N GLU A 168 -10.18 -14.88 -13.19
CA GLU A 168 -8.89 -14.31 -13.56
C GLU A 168 -8.06 -15.27 -14.44
N MET A 169 -8.04 -16.56 -14.09
CA MET A 169 -7.37 -17.57 -14.92
C MET A 169 -7.98 -17.66 -16.32
N GLU A 170 -9.31 -17.60 -16.44
CA GLU A 170 -10.01 -17.61 -17.73
C GLU A 170 -9.67 -16.37 -18.58
N LYS A 171 -9.62 -15.18 -17.97
CA LYS A 171 -9.18 -13.96 -18.66
C LYS A 171 -7.75 -14.08 -19.19
N ARG A 172 -6.86 -14.71 -18.42
CA ARG A 172 -5.45 -14.95 -18.83
C ARG A 172 -5.36 -15.95 -19.96
N ALA A 173 -6.13 -17.04 -19.90
CA ALA A 173 -6.17 -18.05 -20.94
C ALA A 173 -6.64 -17.48 -22.28
N ASN A 174 -7.57 -16.53 -22.26
CA ASN A 174 -8.08 -15.86 -23.46
C ASN A 174 -7.12 -14.79 -24.02
N ASN A 175 -6.13 -14.32 -23.23
CA ASN A 175 -5.11 -13.34 -23.63
C ASN A 175 -3.71 -13.78 -23.16
N PRO A 176 -3.11 -14.82 -23.77
CA PRO A 176 -1.86 -15.43 -23.30
C PRO A 176 -0.66 -14.47 -23.34
N ASP A 177 -0.68 -13.46 -24.21
CA ASP A 177 0.38 -12.45 -24.34
C ASP A 177 0.19 -11.23 -23.40
N SER A 178 -0.91 -11.16 -22.64
CA SER A 178 -1.14 -10.06 -21.73
C SER A 178 -0.33 -10.23 -20.43
N LEU A 179 0.41 -9.20 -20.06
CA LEU A 179 1.07 -9.13 -18.76
C LEU A 179 0.03 -9.09 -17.65
N THR A 180 0.30 -9.80 -16.56
CA THR A 180 -0.57 -9.78 -15.37
C THR A 180 -0.31 -8.56 -14.48
N GLY A 181 0.92 -8.04 -14.52
CA GLY A 181 1.36 -6.85 -13.80
C GLY A 181 1.60 -5.65 -14.72
N VAL A 182 2.04 -4.55 -14.13
CA VAL A 182 2.45 -3.34 -14.86
C VAL A 182 3.74 -3.62 -15.61
N THR A 183 3.78 -3.29 -16.91
CA THR A 183 4.97 -3.50 -17.75
C THR A 183 6.15 -2.66 -17.26
N THR A 184 7.35 -3.22 -17.27
CA THR A 184 8.61 -2.48 -17.13
C THR A 184 9.04 -1.83 -18.45
N GLY A 185 8.44 -2.28 -19.55
CA GLY A 185 8.78 -1.90 -20.92
C GLY A 185 10.02 -2.58 -21.47
N PHE A 186 10.62 -3.51 -20.73
CA PHE A 186 11.73 -4.38 -21.16
C PHE A 186 11.22 -5.80 -21.30
N LEU A 187 11.25 -6.33 -22.54
CA LEU A 187 10.58 -7.58 -22.90
C LEU A 187 11.05 -8.78 -22.07
N ASP A 188 12.36 -8.93 -21.89
CA ASP A 188 12.89 -10.09 -21.16
C ASP A 188 12.71 -9.96 -19.65
N LEU A 189 12.66 -8.73 -19.13
CA LEU A 189 12.35 -8.47 -17.73
C LEU A 189 10.86 -8.75 -17.46
N ASP A 190 9.99 -8.27 -18.33
CA ASP A 190 8.54 -8.52 -18.26
C ASP A 190 8.21 -10.00 -18.36
N ARG A 191 8.90 -10.78 -19.21
CA ARG A 191 8.73 -12.23 -19.27
C ARG A 191 9.11 -12.93 -17.98
N LYS A 192 10.19 -12.52 -17.33
CA LYS A 192 10.63 -13.13 -16.06
C LYS A 192 9.74 -12.75 -14.87
N LEU A 193 9.25 -11.51 -14.84
CA LEU A 193 8.43 -11.00 -13.73
C LEU A 193 6.93 -11.13 -13.98
N SER A 194 6.51 -11.41 -15.24
CA SER A 194 5.13 -11.26 -15.71
C SER A 194 4.60 -9.84 -15.51
N GLY A 195 5.49 -8.83 -15.60
CA GLY A 195 5.27 -7.45 -15.19
C GLY A 195 5.39 -7.26 -13.68
N LEU A 196 5.28 -6.01 -13.21
CA LEU A 196 5.30 -5.65 -11.81
C LEU A 196 3.93 -5.99 -11.18
N GLN A 197 3.90 -6.98 -10.27
CA GLN A 197 2.65 -7.51 -9.73
C GLN A 197 2.04 -6.61 -8.67
N LYS A 198 0.71 -6.54 -8.62
CA LYS A 198 -0.02 -5.82 -7.58
C LYS A 198 0.36 -6.30 -6.18
N ALA A 199 0.40 -5.37 -5.24
CA ALA A 199 0.77 -5.61 -3.85
C ALA A 199 2.21 -6.08 -3.62
N ASP A 200 3.08 -6.12 -4.65
CA ASP A 200 4.49 -6.46 -4.50
C ASP A 200 5.34 -5.26 -4.12
N LEU A 201 6.28 -5.49 -3.22
CA LEU A 201 7.42 -4.62 -2.95
C LEU A 201 8.62 -5.14 -3.73
N ILE A 202 9.05 -4.37 -4.72
CA ILE A 202 10.17 -4.67 -5.61
C ILE A 202 11.34 -3.77 -5.23
N LEU A 203 12.47 -4.38 -4.88
CA LEU A 203 13.70 -3.67 -4.58
C LEU A 203 14.61 -3.66 -5.80
N LEU A 204 15.07 -2.47 -6.20
CA LEU A 204 16.12 -2.29 -7.20
C LEU A 204 17.35 -1.68 -6.54
N ALA A 205 18.41 -2.46 -6.37
CA ALA A 205 19.60 -2.04 -5.67
C ALA A 205 20.85 -2.01 -6.57
N ALA A 206 21.71 -1.05 -6.34
CA ALA A 206 22.96 -0.92 -7.08
C ALA A 206 24.01 -0.11 -6.30
N ARG A 207 25.28 -0.24 -6.71
CA ARG A 207 26.32 0.74 -6.33
C ARG A 207 26.08 2.08 -7.05
N PRO A 208 26.58 3.20 -6.50
CA PRO A 208 26.52 4.49 -7.18
C PRO A 208 27.05 4.42 -8.63
N SER A 209 26.52 5.25 -9.51
CA SER A 209 26.92 5.37 -10.92
C SER A 209 26.64 4.17 -11.83
N MET A 210 25.99 3.11 -11.33
CA MET A 210 25.56 1.97 -12.16
C MET A 210 24.38 2.29 -13.08
N GLY A 211 23.69 3.41 -12.89
CA GLY A 211 22.53 3.79 -13.68
C GLY A 211 21.18 3.39 -13.03
N LYS A 212 21.16 3.16 -11.72
CA LYS A 212 19.96 2.77 -10.96
C LYS A 212 18.76 3.71 -11.22
N THR A 213 18.95 5.02 -11.02
CA THR A 213 17.92 6.03 -11.28
C THR A 213 17.53 6.08 -12.77
N ALA A 214 18.47 5.88 -13.70
CA ALA A 214 18.16 5.82 -15.13
C ALA A 214 17.23 4.63 -15.46
N LEU A 215 17.54 3.43 -14.94
CA LEU A 215 16.69 2.25 -15.14
C LEU A 215 15.29 2.47 -14.55
N MET A 216 15.20 3.03 -13.35
CA MET A 216 13.95 3.36 -12.69
C MET A 216 13.11 4.34 -13.52
N VAL A 217 13.72 5.45 -14.00
CA VAL A 217 13.03 6.44 -14.83
C VAL A 217 12.54 5.79 -16.13
N ASN A 218 13.34 4.92 -16.74
CA ASN A 218 12.91 4.21 -17.94
C ASN A 218 11.74 3.24 -17.66
N MET A 219 11.76 2.51 -16.54
CA MET A 219 10.63 1.67 -16.13
C MET A 219 9.35 2.50 -15.90
N ALA A 220 9.47 3.61 -15.17
CA ALA A 220 8.34 4.50 -14.90
C ALA A 220 7.74 5.11 -16.18
N THR A 221 8.60 5.63 -17.07
CA THR A 221 8.16 6.20 -18.34
C THR A 221 7.61 5.15 -19.30
N ASN A 222 8.21 3.97 -19.39
CA ASN A 222 7.69 2.87 -20.19
C ASN A 222 6.34 2.38 -19.67
N ALA A 223 6.17 2.26 -18.36
CA ALA A 223 4.90 1.88 -17.75
C ALA A 223 3.79 2.87 -18.11
N ALA A 224 4.08 4.17 -18.03
CA ALA A 224 3.11 5.21 -18.40
C ALA A 224 2.84 5.28 -19.90
N ASP A 225 3.87 5.10 -20.74
CA ASP A 225 3.73 5.21 -22.20
C ASP A 225 3.14 3.93 -22.83
N LYS A 226 3.81 2.80 -22.66
CA LYS A 226 3.43 1.52 -23.26
C LYS A 226 2.29 0.84 -22.49
N GLY A 227 2.33 0.90 -21.15
CA GLY A 227 1.35 0.28 -20.28
C GLY A 227 0.15 1.16 -19.97
N LYS A 228 0.17 2.44 -20.32
CA LYS A 228 -0.84 3.45 -19.94
C LYS A 228 -1.11 3.48 -18.44
N ALA A 229 -0.08 3.12 -17.66
CA ALA A 229 -0.13 3.09 -16.21
C ALA A 229 -0.03 4.50 -15.62
N LYS A 230 -0.72 4.71 -14.51
CA LYS A 230 -0.64 5.93 -13.71
C LYS A 230 0.46 5.76 -12.65
N VAL A 231 1.49 6.57 -12.72
CA VAL A 231 2.73 6.39 -11.98
C VAL A 231 2.97 7.53 -11.02
N ALA A 232 3.25 7.22 -9.75
CA ALA A 232 3.76 8.17 -8.77
C ALA A 232 5.26 7.95 -8.55
N VAL A 233 6.06 9.01 -8.69
CA VAL A 233 7.51 9.00 -8.50
C VAL A 233 7.88 9.89 -7.33
N PHE A 234 8.41 9.30 -6.26
CA PHE A 234 9.00 10.02 -5.12
C PHE A 234 10.51 10.07 -5.30
N SER A 235 11.03 11.24 -5.65
CA SER A 235 12.44 11.46 -5.94
C SER A 235 13.10 12.22 -4.78
N LEU A 236 13.73 11.49 -3.86
CA LEU A 236 14.32 12.06 -2.65
C LEU A 236 15.76 12.53 -2.84
N GLU A 237 16.43 12.04 -3.90
CA GLU A 237 17.81 12.42 -4.24
C GLU A 237 17.87 13.55 -5.26
N MET A 238 16.94 13.57 -6.21
CA MET A 238 16.96 14.49 -7.34
C MET A 238 15.72 15.37 -7.36
N SER A 239 15.89 16.64 -7.77
CA SER A 239 14.74 17.51 -7.99
C SER A 239 13.88 17.05 -9.18
N LYS A 240 12.59 17.41 -9.17
CA LYS A 240 11.68 17.17 -10.29
C LYS A 240 12.20 17.69 -11.63
N HIS A 241 12.92 18.82 -11.62
CA HIS A 241 13.52 19.38 -12.83
C HIS A 241 14.63 18.48 -13.40
N GLN A 242 15.52 17.97 -12.55
CA GLN A 242 16.57 17.03 -12.96
C GLN A 242 15.99 15.73 -13.50
N LEU A 243 14.92 15.23 -12.86
CA LEU A 243 14.22 14.03 -13.33
C LEU A 243 13.59 14.27 -14.71
N THR A 244 12.91 15.41 -14.90
CA THR A 244 12.31 15.80 -16.19
C THR A 244 13.37 15.92 -17.29
N GLN A 245 14.53 16.50 -17.00
CA GLN A 245 15.64 16.58 -17.97
C GLN A 245 16.13 15.19 -18.41
N ARG A 246 16.19 14.21 -17.51
CA ARG A 246 16.51 12.81 -17.83
C ARG A 246 15.44 12.16 -18.69
N ILE A 247 14.17 12.42 -18.40
CA ILE A 247 13.05 11.94 -19.23
C ILE A 247 13.17 12.51 -20.64
N ILE A 248 13.40 13.82 -20.80
CA ILE A 248 13.59 14.45 -22.10
C ILE A 248 14.78 13.84 -22.83
N SER A 249 15.95 13.69 -22.18
CA SER A 249 17.13 13.06 -22.76
C SER A 249 16.85 11.65 -23.26
N SER A 250 16.18 10.85 -22.44
CA SER A 250 15.81 9.47 -22.76
C SER A 250 14.85 9.36 -23.96
N TYR A 251 13.89 10.28 -24.09
CA TYR A 251 12.93 10.28 -25.19
C TYR A 251 13.50 10.81 -26.48
N THR A 252 14.29 11.89 -26.41
CA THR A 252 14.84 12.58 -27.58
C THR A 252 16.15 12.00 -28.09
N HIS A 253 16.79 11.13 -27.31
CA HIS A 253 18.15 10.64 -27.55
C HIS A 253 19.15 11.80 -27.76
N ILE A 254 19.04 12.83 -26.93
CA ILE A 254 19.97 13.96 -26.87
C ILE A 254 20.80 13.82 -25.61
N ASP A 255 22.09 14.08 -25.71
CA ASP A 255 23.02 14.04 -24.58
C ASP A 255 22.47 14.90 -23.41
N LEU A 256 22.41 14.30 -22.22
CA LEU A 256 21.89 14.96 -21.01
C LEU A 256 22.66 16.24 -20.69
N THR A 257 23.99 16.29 -20.96
CA THR A 257 24.81 17.46 -20.67
C THR A 257 24.43 18.63 -21.57
N LYS A 258 23.99 18.36 -22.79
CA LYS A 258 23.48 19.39 -23.72
C LYS A 258 22.14 19.94 -23.24
N ILE A 259 21.25 19.08 -22.78
CA ILE A 259 19.94 19.49 -22.23
C ILE A 259 20.13 20.35 -20.99
N ILE A 260 21.00 19.93 -20.04
CA ILE A 260 21.30 20.69 -18.83
C ILE A 260 21.91 22.05 -19.14
N SER A 261 22.84 22.10 -20.11
CA SER A 261 23.53 23.34 -20.46
C SER A 261 22.77 24.23 -21.43
N GLY A 262 21.66 23.75 -22.03
CA GLY A 262 20.88 24.45 -23.04
C GLY A 262 21.60 24.59 -24.39
N LYS A 263 22.71 23.88 -24.60
CA LYS A 263 23.51 23.96 -25.83
C LYS A 263 23.01 22.98 -26.89
N LEU A 264 21.80 23.23 -27.39
CA LEU A 264 21.11 22.41 -28.39
C LEU A 264 21.25 23.09 -29.77
N ASN A 265 21.47 22.30 -30.83
CA ASN A 265 21.34 22.77 -32.20
C ASN A 265 19.87 22.77 -32.65
N ASP A 266 19.58 23.30 -33.85
CA ASP A 266 18.22 23.46 -34.36
C ASP A 266 17.48 22.09 -34.51
N ASP A 267 18.19 21.05 -34.95
CA ASP A 267 17.62 19.71 -35.07
C ASP A 267 17.30 19.10 -33.68
N GLU A 268 18.16 19.32 -32.70
CA GLU A 268 17.96 18.90 -31.34
C GLU A 268 16.77 19.63 -30.69
N TRP A 269 16.64 20.94 -30.92
CA TRP A 269 15.48 21.73 -30.51
C TRP A 269 14.17 21.18 -31.13
N THR A 270 14.22 20.90 -32.44
CA THR A 270 13.04 20.31 -33.14
C THR A 270 12.64 18.96 -32.52
N ARG A 271 13.59 18.10 -32.17
CA ARG A 271 13.33 16.84 -31.50
C ARG A 271 12.72 17.04 -30.09
N VAL A 272 13.22 17.98 -29.30
CA VAL A 272 12.67 18.31 -27.99
C VAL A 272 11.23 18.79 -28.14
N ILE A 273 10.96 19.76 -29.04
CA ILE A 273 9.61 20.29 -29.26
C ILE A 273 8.64 19.19 -29.71
N SER A 274 9.10 18.29 -30.58
CA SER A 274 8.28 17.17 -31.07
C SER A 274 7.99 16.12 -29.98
N ALA A 275 8.88 15.95 -28.99
CA ALA A 275 8.70 15.03 -27.89
C ALA A 275 7.81 15.59 -26.77
N MET A 276 7.68 16.92 -26.64
CA MET A 276 6.91 17.54 -25.54
C MET A 276 5.45 17.07 -25.47
N PRO A 277 4.68 16.99 -26.57
CA PRO A 277 3.31 16.48 -26.50
C PRO A 277 3.23 15.03 -25.99
N ILE A 278 4.20 14.18 -26.37
CA ILE A 278 4.26 12.78 -25.96
C ILE A 278 4.56 12.70 -24.47
N ILE A 279 5.59 13.41 -24.02
CA ILE A 279 6.02 13.41 -22.61
C ILE A 279 4.94 14.02 -21.72
N SER A 280 4.27 15.09 -22.17
CA SER A 280 3.18 15.73 -21.40
C SER A 280 1.91 14.86 -21.27
N ALA A 281 1.74 13.89 -22.15
CA ALA A 281 0.65 12.95 -22.11
C ALA A 281 0.90 11.74 -21.20
N LEU A 282 2.11 11.61 -20.63
CA LEU A 282 2.43 10.56 -19.67
C LEU A 282 1.75 10.86 -18.32
N ASP A 283 1.04 9.88 -17.80
CA ASP A 283 0.35 10.00 -16.52
C ASP A 283 1.35 9.71 -15.36
N ILE A 284 2.27 10.66 -15.15
CA ILE A 284 3.35 10.58 -14.14
C ILE A 284 3.26 11.78 -13.21
N GLU A 285 3.01 11.51 -11.93
CA GLU A 285 3.08 12.52 -10.86
C GLU A 285 4.44 12.43 -10.14
N ILE A 286 5.12 13.56 -9.94
CA ILE A 286 6.45 13.60 -9.34
C ILE A 286 6.40 14.41 -8.04
N ASP A 287 6.94 13.82 -6.98
CA ASP A 287 7.15 14.46 -5.69
C ASP A 287 8.63 14.45 -5.33
N ASP A 288 9.21 15.62 -5.09
CA ASP A 288 10.62 15.79 -4.71
C ASP A 288 10.78 16.34 -3.28
N THR A 289 9.80 16.06 -2.40
CA THR A 289 9.85 16.46 -1.00
C THR A 289 10.97 15.72 -0.26
N PRO A 290 11.98 16.41 0.30
CA PRO A 290 13.07 15.76 1.03
C PRO A 290 12.58 15.23 2.37
N GLY A 291 13.16 14.10 2.83
CA GLY A 291 12.87 13.55 4.16
C GLY A 291 11.44 13.03 4.35
N ILE A 292 10.71 12.78 3.26
CA ILE A 292 9.32 12.33 3.33
C ILE A 292 9.20 11.02 4.12
N THR A 293 8.17 10.93 4.95
CA THR A 293 7.88 9.74 5.74
C THR A 293 7.01 8.73 4.99
N PRO A 294 7.03 7.42 5.38
CA PRO A 294 6.12 6.44 4.81
C PRO A 294 4.64 6.79 4.98
N VAL A 295 4.29 7.51 6.06
CA VAL A 295 2.91 7.93 6.32
C VAL A 295 2.46 8.99 5.31
N GLU A 296 3.31 9.97 5.02
CA GLU A 296 3.03 11.01 4.01
C GLU A 296 2.94 10.41 2.60
N ILE A 297 3.84 9.48 2.24
CA ILE A 297 3.74 8.74 0.97
C ILE A 297 2.39 8.02 0.88
N LYS A 298 1.98 7.35 1.98
CA LYS A 298 0.70 6.65 2.06
C LYS A 298 -0.47 7.59 1.82
N ALA A 299 -0.49 8.75 2.47
CA ALA A 299 -1.54 9.75 2.30
C ALA A 299 -1.62 10.27 0.85
N LYS A 300 -0.47 10.68 0.28
CA LYS A 300 -0.39 11.17 -1.11
C LYS A 300 -0.80 10.12 -2.14
N CYS A 301 -0.31 8.88 -2.00
CA CYS A 301 -0.67 7.77 -2.90
C CYS A 301 -2.16 7.41 -2.83
N ARG A 302 -2.76 7.41 -1.63
CA ARG A 302 -4.20 7.15 -1.47
C ARG A 302 -5.03 8.23 -2.13
N ARG A 303 -4.69 9.48 -1.89
CA ARG A 303 -5.37 10.62 -2.52
C ARG A 303 -5.29 10.52 -4.05
N LEU A 304 -4.08 10.29 -4.59
CA LEU A 304 -3.89 10.14 -6.03
C LEU A 304 -4.72 8.98 -6.60
N LYS A 305 -4.72 7.82 -5.90
CA LYS A 305 -5.49 6.65 -6.31
C LYS A 305 -7.00 6.93 -6.36
N MET A 306 -7.54 7.71 -5.42
CA MET A 306 -8.96 8.09 -5.38
C MET A 306 -9.31 9.12 -6.46
N GLU A 307 -8.46 10.12 -6.70
CA GLU A 307 -8.74 11.22 -7.61
C GLU A 307 -8.54 10.84 -9.08
N ARG A 308 -7.49 10.10 -9.39
CA ARG A 308 -7.06 9.82 -10.77
C ARG A 308 -6.78 8.35 -11.06
N GLY A 309 -6.63 7.53 -10.03
CA GLY A 309 -6.12 6.17 -10.10
C GLY A 309 -4.61 6.12 -9.90
N LEU A 310 -4.08 4.93 -9.60
CA LEU A 310 -2.65 4.69 -9.36
C LEU A 310 -2.33 3.22 -9.66
N ASP A 311 -1.34 2.98 -10.51
CA ASP A 311 -0.95 1.64 -10.96
C ASP A 311 0.49 1.28 -10.58
N LEU A 312 1.37 2.26 -10.33
CA LEU A 312 2.76 2.05 -9.95
C LEU A 312 3.26 3.16 -9.04
N VAL A 313 3.98 2.80 -7.99
CA VAL A 313 4.71 3.73 -7.14
C VAL A 313 6.21 3.46 -7.26
N VAL A 314 7.00 4.53 -7.41
CA VAL A 314 8.46 4.45 -7.48
C VAL A 314 9.08 5.38 -6.46
N ILE A 315 10.10 4.92 -5.72
CA ILE A 315 10.77 5.67 -4.65
C ILE A 315 12.29 5.63 -4.84
N ASP A 316 12.92 6.79 -5.05
CA ASP A 316 14.38 6.94 -5.19
C ASP A 316 14.94 7.85 -4.08
N TYR A 317 15.59 7.33 -3.06
CA TYR A 317 15.82 5.97 -2.60
C TYR A 317 15.52 5.83 -1.09
N LEU A 318 15.29 4.62 -0.61
CA LEU A 318 14.79 4.32 0.75
C LEU A 318 15.60 4.95 1.88
N GLN A 319 16.94 5.02 1.73
CA GLN A 319 17.82 5.56 2.76
C GLN A 319 17.72 7.08 2.95
N LEU A 320 16.95 7.81 2.15
CA LEU A 320 16.67 9.23 2.36
C LEU A 320 15.32 9.50 3.04
N MET A 321 14.54 8.44 3.28
CA MET A 321 13.29 8.57 4.03
C MET A 321 13.57 8.76 5.52
N GLU A 322 12.68 9.48 6.19
CA GLU A 322 12.71 9.69 7.63
C GLU A 322 11.64 8.86 8.34
N VAL A 323 11.97 8.43 9.57
CA VAL A 323 11.00 7.85 10.52
C VAL A 323 10.93 8.79 11.70
N GLY A 324 9.83 9.51 11.85
CA GLY A 324 9.67 10.53 12.89
C GLY A 324 10.01 10.01 14.31
N GLY A 325 10.88 10.75 15.01
CA GLY A 325 10.99 10.71 16.46
C GLY A 325 11.74 9.56 17.12
N SER A 326 12.63 8.83 16.45
CA SER A 326 13.34 7.72 17.09
C SER A 326 14.85 7.94 17.26
N ASN A 327 15.38 7.65 18.48
CA ASN A 327 16.81 7.45 18.75
C ASN A 327 17.26 6.02 18.34
N GLU A 328 16.70 5.48 17.27
CA GLU A 328 16.94 4.10 16.84
C GLU A 328 18.15 3.99 15.91
N SER A 329 18.69 2.78 15.78
CA SER A 329 19.75 2.55 14.81
C SER A 329 19.20 2.66 13.38
N ARG A 330 20.02 3.13 12.43
CA ARG A 330 19.65 3.26 11.01
C ARG A 330 19.07 1.97 10.43
N GLN A 331 19.57 0.82 10.88
CA GLN A 331 19.06 -0.49 10.48
C GLN A 331 17.61 -0.73 10.92
N GLN A 332 17.24 -0.28 12.12
CA GLN A 332 15.86 -0.39 12.62
C GLN A 332 14.92 0.54 11.87
N GLU A 333 15.35 1.78 11.57
CA GLU A 333 14.57 2.72 10.76
C GLU A 333 14.26 2.16 9.38
N ILE A 334 15.28 1.63 8.67
CA ILE A 334 15.11 1.02 7.36
C ILE A 334 14.17 -0.19 7.43
N SER A 335 14.23 -0.98 8.49
CA SER A 335 13.31 -2.11 8.71
C SER A 335 11.86 -1.66 8.89
N LYS A 336 11.64 -0.54 9.58
CA LYS A 336 10.31 0.06 9.72
C LYS A 336 9.78 0.59 8.39
N ILE A 337 10.63 1.30 7.63
CA ILE A 337 10.30 1.82 6.29
C ILE A 337 9.90 0.67 5.38
N SER A 338 10.69 -0.39 5.31
CA SER A 338 10.43 -1.57 4.47
C SER A 338 9.05 -2.19 4.75
N ARG A 339 8.75 -2.46 6.03
CA ARG A 339 7.44 -3.01 6.43
C ARG A 339 6.29 -2.06 6.10
N ALA A 340 6.48 -0.75 6.33
CA ALA A 340 5.47 0.24 6.00
C ALA A 340 5.19 0.29 4.49
N LEU A 341 6.22 0.22 3.64
CA LEU A 341 6.08 0.18 2.19
C LEU A 341 5.43 -1.13 1.71
N LYS A 342 5.79 -2.29 2.31
CA LYS A 342 5.09 -3.55 2.00
C LYS A 342 3.62 -3.51 2.41
N GLY A 343 3.32 -2.92 3.56
CA GLY A 343 1.94 -2.63 3.98
C GLY A 343 1.22 -1.73 2.98
N LEU A 344 1.87 -0.66 2.54
CA LEU A 344 1.33 0.27 1.55
C LEU A 344 1.03 -0.41 0.20
N ALA A 345 1.95 -1.24 -0.30
CA ALA A 345 1.74 -1.99 -1.54
C ALA A 345 0.48 -2.87 -1.46
N LYS A 346 0.29 -3.57 -0.33
CA LYS A 346 -0.91 -4.39 -0.07
C LYS A 346 -2.18 -3.56 0.07
N ASP A 347 -2.15 -2.47 0.86
CA ASP A 347 -3.30 -1.61 1.09
C ASP A 347 -3.81 -0.95 -0.20
N LEU A 348 -2.88 -0.55 -1.06
CA LEU A 348 -3.20 0.09 -2.33
C LEU A 348 -3.42 -0.92 -3.46
N GLU A 349 -3.08 -2.20 -3.28
CA GLU A 349 -3.05 -3.20 -4.38
C GLU A 349 -2.26 -2.67 -5.60
N VAL A 350 -1.10 -2.04 -5.35
CA VAL A 350 -0.22 -1.42 -6.36
C VAL A 350 1.21 -1.88 -6.14
N PRO A 351 1.97 -2.23 -7.19
CA PRO A 351 3.40 -2.49 -7.06
C PRO A 351 4.16 -1.24 -6.60
N ILE A 352 5.12 -1.44 -5.70
CA ILE A 352 6.05 -0.40 -5.27
C ILE A 352 7.46 -0.81 -5.67
N VAL A 353 8.10 -0.01 -6.52
CA VAL A 353 9.53 -0.15 -6.85
C VAL A 353 10.31 0.82 -5.97
N ALA A 354 11.09 0.27 -5.04
CA ALA A 354 11.91 1.04 -4.13
C ALA A 354 13.39 0.86 -4.48
N LEU A 355 14.09 1.97 -4.61
CA LEU A 355 15.52 1.95 -4.89
C LEU A 355 16.31 1.87 -3.58
N SER A 356 17.44 1.15 -3.62
CA SER A 356 18.35 1.02 -2.50
C SER A 356 19.81 1.14 -2.95
N GLN A 357 20.63 1.71 -2.11
CA GLN A 357 22.08 1.73 -2.33
C GLN A 357 22.70 0.52 -1.64
N LEU A 358 23.62 -0.16 -2.35
CA LEU A 358 24.38 -1.28 -1.80
C LEU A 358 25.54 -0.82 -0.92
N SER A 359 25.91 -1.64 0.06
CA SER A 359 27.16 -1.50 0.82
C SER A 359 28.39 -1.57 -0.11
N ARG A 360 29.59 -1.29 0.44
CA ARG A 360 30.84 -1.39 -0.33
C ARG A 360 31.34 -2.83 -0.50
N ALA A 361 30.65 -3.82 0.04
CA ALA A 361 31.08 -5.22 -0.01
C ALA A 361 31.31 -5.78 -1.44
N PRO A 362 30.48 -5.44 -2.46
CA PRO A 362 30.76 -5.88 -3.82
C PRO A 362 32.13 -5.42 -4.35
N GLU A 363 32.59 -4.23 -3.95
CA GLU A 363 33.89 -3.68 -4.43
C GLU A 363 35.10 -4.47 -3.90
N MET A 364 34.91 -5.24 -2.82
CA MET A 364 35.97 -6.07 -2.21
C MET A 364 36.05 -7.48 -2.83
N ARG A 365 35.09 -7.86 -3.68
CA ARG A 365 35.07 -9.15 -4.37
C ARG A 365 35.72 -9.04 -5.75
N SER A 366 36.32 -10.15 -6.21
CA SER A 366 37.00 -10.21 -7.51
C SER A 366 36.05 -10.03 -8.71
N ASP A 367 34.80 -10.47 -8.57
CA ASP A 367 33.77 -10.38 -9.61
C ASP A 367 32.90 -9.12 -9.52
N HIS A 368 33.03 -8.36 -8.42
CA HIS A 368 32.24 -7.16 -8.11
C HIS A 368 30.69 -7.34 -8.21
N ARG A 369 30.22 -8.59 -8.37
CA ARG A 369 28.80 -8.88 -8.56
C ARG A 369 28.02 -8.77 -7.25
N PRO A 370 26.89 -8.05 -7.24
CA PRO A 370 26.06 -7.91 -6.05
C PRO A 370 25.34 -9.21 -5.71
N ILE A 371 25.21 -9.48 -4.41
CA ILE A 371 24.47 -10.60 -3.83
C ILE A 371 23.55 -10.10 -2.71
N LEU A 372 22.58 -10.91 -2.27
CA LEU A 372 21.59 -10.51 -1.25
C LEU A 372 22.23 -10.00 0.06
N SER A 373 23.34 -10.60 0.48
CA SER A 373 24.04 -10.16 1.70
C SER A 373 24.65 -8.74 1.62
N ASP A 374 24.74 -8.12 0.42
CA ASP A 374 25.23 -6.75 0.26
C ASP A 374 24.20 -5.69 0.65
N LEU A 375 22.96 -6.12 0.89
CA LEU A 375 21.90 -5.31 1.50
C LEU A 375 22.04 -5.22 3.05
N ARG A 376 23.22 -5.48 3.62
CA ARG A 376 23.50 -5.75 5.04
C ARG A 376 23.00 -4.70 6.04
N GLU A 377 22.89 -3.44 5.67
CA GLU A 377 22.24 -2.43 6.52
C GLU A 377 20.70 -2.54 6.50
N SER A 378 20.18 -3.48 5.71
CA SER A 378 18.78 -3.60 5.33
C SER A 378 18.31 -5.06 5.28
N GLY A 379 18.81 -5.95 6.15
CA GLY A 379 18.41 -7.37 6.15
C GLY A 379 16.90 -7.60 6.25
N ALA A 380 16.17 -6.66 6.85
CA ALA A 380 14.72 -6.69 6.87
C ALA A 380 14.11 -6.40 5.48
N ILE A 381 14.72 -5.52 4.67
CA ILE A 381 14.22 -5.22 3.31
C ILE A 381 14.27 -6.47 2.44
N GLU A 382 15.33 -7.27 2.56
CA GLU A 382 15.43 -8.54 1.86
C GLU A 382 14.26 -9.47 2.21
N GLN A 383 13.87 -9.54 3.49
CA GLN A 383 12.77 -10.39 3.93
C GLN A 383 11.41 -9.87 3.45
N ASP A 384 11.17 -8.57 3.54
CA ASP A 384 9.91 -7.93 3.22
C ASP A 384 9.64 -7.84 1.72
N ALA A 385 10.70 -7.65 0.90
CA ALA A 385 10.58 -7.55 -0.56
C ALA A 385 10.14 -8.88 -1.19
N ASP A 386 9.26 -8.80 -2.18
CA ASP A 386 8.81 -9.95 -2.98
C ASP A 386 9.78 -10.23 -4.13
N VAL A 387 10.35 -9.17 -4.69
CA VAL A 387 11.37 -9.23 -5.74
C VAL A 387 12.57 -8.38 -5.33
N VAL A 388 13.76 -8.91 -5.51
CA VAL A 388 15.03 -8.17 -5.35
C VAL A 388 15.81 -8.25 -6.63
N MET A 389 16.09 -7.10 -7.20
CA MET A 389 16.88 -6.93 -8.42
C MET A 389 18.14 -6.13 -8.12
N PHE A 390 19.25 -6.57 -8.67
CA PHE A 390 20.49 -5.80 -8.67
C PHE A 390 20.82 -5.32 -10.07
N LEU A 391 21.29 -4.09 -10.17
CA LEU A 391 21.86 -3.58 -11.41
C LEU A 391 23.39 -3.63 -11.32
N TYR A 392 23.99 -4.31 -12.27
CA TYR A 392 25.45 -4.46 -12.40
C TYR A 392 25.89 -4.07 -13.82
N ARG A 393 27.06 -3.45 -13.93
CA ARG A 393 27.70 -3.12 -15.19
C ARG A 393 29.19 -3.46 -15.10
N ASP A 394 29.61 -4.43 -15.92
CA ASP A 394 30.99 -4.88 -15.96
C ASP A 394 31.94 -3.76 -16.42
N GLU A 395 31.55 -3.00 -17.43
CA GLU A 395 32.30 -1.86 -17.96
C GLU A 395 32.67 -0.79 -16.92
N TYR A 396 31.83 -0.63 -15.86
CA TYR A 396 32.13 0.33 -14.79
C TYR A 396 33.41 -0.02 -14.03
N TYR A 397 33.68 -1.32 -13.82
CA TYR A 397 34.84 -1.81 -13.10
C TYR A 397 36.02 -2.08 -14.05
N ASN A 398 35.78 -2.74 -15.17
CA ASN A 398 36.80 -3.25 -16.08
C ASN A 398 37.09 -2.30 -17.28
N LYS A 399 36.29 -1.22 -17.44
CA LYS A 399 36.47 -0.20 -18.50
C LYS A 399 36.71 -0.83 -19.88
N GLU A 400 37.87 -0.52 -20.50
CA GLU A 400 38.25 -1.02 -21.84
C GLU A 400 38.47 -2.53 -21.90
N GLN A 401 38.66 -3.20 -20.76
CA GLN A 401 38.83 -4.66 -20.66
C GLN A 401 37.50 -5.41 -20.47
N SER A 402 36.38 -4.69 -20.44
CA SER A 402 35.07 -5.32 -20.34
C SER A 402 34.76 -6.17 -21.58
N GLU A 403 34.35 -7.40 -21.35
CA GLU A 403 33.89 -8.30 -22.43
C GLU A 403 32.52 -7.85 -22.98
N GLU A 404 31.74 -7.10 -22.20
CA GLU A 404 30.39 -6.66 -22.55
C GLU A 404 30.23 -5.14 -22.37
N PRO A 405 30.85 -4.30 -23.24
CA PRO A 405 30.72 -2.85 -23.14
C PRO A 405 29.27 -2.40 -23.36
N ASN A 406 28.87 -1.35 -22.66
CA ASN A 406 27.50 -0.80 -22.71
C ASN A 406 26.39 -1.78 -22.26
N VAL A 407 26.71 -2.88 -21.60
CA VAL A 407 25.72 -3.83 -21.09
C VAL A 407 25.47 -3.57 -19.61
N GLY A 408 24.20 -3.46 -19.26
CA GLY A 408 23.70 -3.49 -17.88
C GLY A 408 22.99 -4.80 -17.61
N GLU A 409 23.38 -5.47 -16.54
CA GLU A 409 22.74 -6.71 -16.10
C GLU A 409 21.75 -6.41 -14.98
N VAL A 410 20.49 -6.78 -15.17
CA VAL A 410 19.47 -6.78 -14.12
C VAL A 410 19.43 -8.20 -13.55
N ILE A 411 20.01 -8.38 -12.37
CA ILE A 411 20.13 -9.68 -11.69
C ILE A 411 18.95 -9.81 -10.72
N ILE A 412 18.00 -10.67 -11.04
CA ILE A 412 16.87 -11.02 -10.18
C ILE A 412 17.36 -12.07 -9.19
N SER A 413 17.71 -11.66 -7.98
CA SER A 413 18.27 -12.52 -6.93
C SER A 413 17.23 -13.10 -5.99
N LYS A 414 16.05 -12.48 -5.92
CA LYS A 414 14.89 -12.99 -5.19
C LYS A 414 13.64 -12.73 -6.00
N HIS A 415 12.79 -13.75 -6.10
CA HIS A 415 11.45 -13.65 -6.68
C HIS A 415 10.54 -14.65 -5.98
N ARG A 416 9.57 -14.18 -5.17
CA ARG A 416 8.69 -15.07 -4.40
C ARG A 416 7.80 -15.95 -5.27
N ASN A 417 7.33 -15.40 -6.39
CA ASN A 417 6.31 -16.03 -7.22
C ASN A 417 6.83 -16.42 -8.62
N GLY A 418 8.15 -16.40 -8.83
CA GLY A 418 8.73 -16.69 -10.14
C GLY A 418 10.22 -17.04 -10.11
N PRO A 419 10.83 -17.21 -11.28
CA PRO A 419 12.23 -17.61 -11.40
C PRO A 419 13.18 -16.44 -11.11
N THR A 420 14.33 -16.76 -10.55
CA THR A 420 15.49 -15.87 -10.50
C THR A 420 16.31 -15.95 -11.80
N GLY A 421 17.26 -15.04 -11.98
CA GLY A 421 18.16 -15.04 -13.12
C GLY A 421 18.55 -13.65 -13.56
N THR A 422 19.28 -13.54 -14.66
CA THR A 422 19.80 -12.28 -15.18
C THR A 422 19.12 -11.90 -16.49
N VAL A 423 18.85 -10.61 -16.64
CA VAL A 423 18.39 -9.96 -17.89
C VAL A 423 19.46 -8.95 -18.30
N LYS A 424 19.91 -9.01 -19.54
CA LYS A 424 20.88 -8.07 -20.10
C LYS A 424 20.15 -6.97 -20.86
N LEU A 425 20.57 -5.74 -20.65
CA LEU A 425 20.04 -4.54 -21.31
C LEU A 425 21.22 -3.74 -21.88
N VAL A 426 21.02 -3.04 -22.99
CA VAL A 426 22.01 -2.11 -23.52
C VAL A 426 21.83 -0.77 -22.81
N PHE A 427 22.90 -0.23 -22.24
CA PHE A 427 22.91 1.07 -21.58
C PHE A 427 23.61 2.12 -22.43
N ARG A 428 22.91 3.23 -22.68
CA ARG A 428 23.48 4.43 -23.32
C ARG A 428 23.54 5.55 -22.28
N GLY A 429 24.73 5.74 -21.73
CA GLY A 429 24.95 6.66 -20.61
C GLY A 429 24.67 8.12 -20.97
N GLU A 430 24.99 8.51 -22.22
CA GLU A 430 24.76 9.83 -22.77
C GLU A 430 23.28 10.25 -22.75
N TYR A 431 22.37 9.28 -22.96
CA TYR A 431 20.90 9.51 -22.95
C TYR A 431 20.23 9.03 -21.66
N THR A 432 21.02 8.53 -20.72
CA THR A 432 20.52 7.89 -19.48
C THR A 432 19.44 6.82 -19.76
N LYS A 433 19.63 6.03 -20.84
CA LYS A 433 18.63 5.12 -21.36
C LYS A 433 19.11 3.68 -21.43
N PHE A 434 18.24 2.77 -20.99
CA PHE A 434 18.37 1.33 -21.21
C PHE A 434 17.47 0.90 -22.37
N PHE A 435 17.91 -0.12 -23.11
CA PHE A 435 17.20 -0.73 -24.24
C PHE A 435 17.23 -2.24 -24.10
N ASP A 436 16.25 -2.91 -24.67
CA ASP A 436 16.33 -4.36 -24.85
C ASP A 436 17.54 -4.72 -25.72
N MET A 437 18.17 -5.87 -25.44
CA MET A 437 19.18 -6.39 -26.36
C MET A 437 18.52 -6.88 -27.64
N GLU A 438 19.09 -6.53 -28.80
CA GLU A 438 18.67 -7.12 -30.05
C GLU A 438 18.91 -8.63 -30.01
N ARG A 439 17.87 -9.40 -30.27
CA ARG A 439 18.00 -10.85 -30.47
C ARG A 439 18.59 -11.06 -31.86
N GLY A 440 19.82 -11.52 -31.93
CA GLY A 440 20.34 -12.06 -33.17
C GLY A 440 19.38 -13.16 -33.66
N ASN A 441 18.91 -13.01 -34.90
CA ASN A 441 18.14 -14.00 -35.62
C ASN A 441 18.94 -15.31 -35.78
#